data_167e9a64c40838aba0d3164d15e4bf15
#
_entry.id   167e9a64c40838aba0d3164d15e4bf15
#
_cell.length_a   1.000
_cell.length_b   1.000
_cell.length_c   1.000
_cell.angle_alpha   90.00
_cell.angle_beta   90.00
_cell.angle_gamma   90.00
#
_symmetry.space_group_name_H-M   'P 1'
#
loop_
_entity.id
_entity.type
_entity.pdbx_description
1 polymer ?
#
loop_
_entity_poly.entity_id
_entity_poly.type
_entity_poly.pdbx_seq_one_letter_code
_entity_poly.pdbx_strand_id
1 'polypeptide(L)'
;MTQDSKAEALNTSTAQALESRALAPRFYTTNCKEIGEYDIEPVRSEWDAMMAAFDQDTNREHFKQNYDFDPAQLDADPELKAEFLDLLVSSITAEYSGCVLYQEIESKVGNPEIAKLFRYMARDESRHAGFINRALNKLGVAVDLSVLKRDKEYTYFRPKFIFYATYLS
;
A
#
# COMPACT_ATOMS: atom_id res chain seq x y z
N MET A 1 -1.22 20.56 33.92
CA MET A 1 0.00 20.34 33.12
C MET A 1 -0.48 19.91 31.74
N THR A 2 -0.67 20.86 30.84
CA THR A 2 -1.06 20.66 29.47
C THR A 2 0.18 20.21 28.69
N GLN A 3 0.19 18.97 28.21
CA GLN A 3 1.16 18.53 27.21
C GLN A 3 0.80 19.19 25.89
N ASP A 4 1.50 20.28 25.57
CA ASP A 4 1.59 20.80 24.21
C ASP A 4 2.29 19.73 23.36
N SER A 5 1.50 18.95 22.61
CA SER A 5 2.02 18.12 21.53
C SER A 5 2.51 19.10 20.46
N LYS A 6 3.82 19.34 20.40
CA LYS A 6 4.46 19.96 19.23
C LYS A 6 4.08 19.10 18.03
N ALA A 7 3.17 19.59 17.22
CA ALA A 7 2.93 19.00 15.90
C ALA A 7 4.27 19.10 15.15
N GLU A 8 4.88 17.96 14.89
CA GLU A 8 6.11 17.87 14.12
C GLU A 8 5.84 18.45 12.73
N ALA A 9 6.60 19.46 12.32
CA ALA A 9 6.40 20.11 11.04
C ALA A 9 6.63 19.07 9.92
N LEU A 10 5.70 19.01 8.96
CA LEU A 10 5.84 18.18 7.78
C LEU A 10 7.06 18.61 6.96
N ASN A 11 7.80 17.65 6.39
CA ASN A 11 8.82 18.01 5.41
C ASN A 11 8.17 18.62 4.15
N THR A 12 8.94 19.40 3.39
CA THR A 12 8.44 20.18 2.26
C THR A 12 7.78 19.30 1.19
N SER A 13 8.36 18.15 0.87
CA SER A 13 7.82 17.23 -0.14
C SER A 13 6.47 16.64 0.29
N THR A 14 6.31 16.27 1.56
CA THR A 14 5.03 15.78 2.08
C THR A 14 3.96 16.86 2.06
N ALA A 15 4.31 18.12 2.43
CA ALA A 15 3.38 19.25 2.39
C ALA A 15 2.90 19.52 0.96
N GLN A 16 3.79 19.58 -0.01
CA GLN A 16 3.45 19.76 -1.43
C GLN A 16 2.56 18.64 -1.96
N ALA A 17 2.86 17.37 -1.62
CA ALA A 17 2.06 16.22 -2.02
C ALA A 17 0.63 16.26 -1.44
N LEU A 18 0.45 16.78 -0.22
CA LEU A 18 -0.87 17.01 0.37
C LEU A 18 -1.63 18.14 -0.33
N GLU A 19 -0.96 19.24 -0.64
CA GLU A 19 -1.56 20.38 -1.35
C GLU A 19 -2.02 20.01 -2.76
N SER A 20 -1.22 19.24 -3.51
CA SER A 20 -1.57 18.72 -4.84
C SER A 20 -2.63 17.63 -4.82
N ARG A 21 -3.03 17.13 -3.63
CA ARG A 21 -3.92 15.99 -3.42
C ARG A 21 -3.38 14.66 -3.98
N ALA A 22 -2.14 14.59 -4.42
CA ALA A 22 -1.49 13.34 -4.78
C ALA A 22 -1.38 12.40 -3.58
N LEU A 23 -1.10 12.95 -2.40
CA LEU A 23 -1.08 12.24 -1.11
C LEU A 23 -2.47 12.28 -0.45
N ALA A 24 -3.50 11.76 -1.11
CA ALA A 24 -4.84 11.69 -0.56
C ALA A 24 -5.05 10.35 0.16
N PRO A 25 -5.29 10.34 1.48
CA PRO A 25 -5.53 9.09 2.21
C PRO A 25 -6.83 8.45 1.71
N ARG A 26 -6.74 7.17 1.35
CA ARG A 26 -7.87 6.33 0.93
C ARG A 26 -7.87 5.08 1.77
N PHE A 27 -8.34 5.18 3.02
CA PHE A 27 -8.45 4.01 3.87
C PHE A 27 -9.80 3.31 3.67
N TYR A 28 -9.74 2.00 3.65
CA TYR A 28 -10.89 1.15 3.45
C TYR A 28 -11.11 0.27 4.66
N THR A 29 -12.36 -0.09 4.92
CA THR A 29 -12.74 -1.09 5.90
C THR A 29 -13.82 -2.00 5.33
N THR A 30 -13.96 -3.18 5.91
CA THR A 30 -14.89 -4.20 5.42
C THR A 30 -15.41 -5.07 6.55
N ASN A 31 -16.35 -5.96 6.24
CA ASN A 31 -16.86 -6.95 7.17
C ASN A 31 -15.91 -8.14 7.27
N CYS A 32 -14.91 -8.05 8.16
CA CYS A 32 -13.93 -9.12 8.36
C CYS A 32 -14.54 -10.43 8.84
N LYS A 33 -15.70 -10.40 9.54
CA LYS A 33 -16.40 -11.61 9.96
C LYS A 33 -16.92 -12.38 8.73
N GLU A 34 -17.58 -11.70 7.81
CA GLU A 34 -18.09 -12.29 6.57
C GLU A 34 -16.93 -12.87 5.71
N ILE A 35 -15.80 -12.19 5.65
CA ILE A 35 -14.60 -12.71 4.97
C ILE A 35 -14.15 -14.03 5.61
N GLY A 36 -14.16 -14.12 6.93
CA GLY A 36 -13.75 -15.33 7.66
C GLY A 36 -14.69 -16.52 7.48
N GLU A 37 -15.91 -16.28 7.01
CA GLU A 37 -16.93 -17.32 6.75
C GLU A 37 -16.86 -17.91 5.33
N TYR A 38 -15.97 -17.42 4.47
CA TYR A 38 -15.82 -17.97 3.12
C TYR A 38 -15.32 -19.41 3.16
N ASP A 39 -16.04 -20.28 2.44
CA ASP A 39 -15.67 -21.67 2.29
C ASP A 39 -14.62 -21.82 1.18
N ILE A 40 -13.43 -22.26 1.54
CA ILE A 40 -12.31 -22.48 0.61
C ILE A 40 -12.24 -23.92 0.12
N GLU A 41 -13.02 -24.85 0.69
CA GLU A 41 -12.99 -26.27 0.31
C GLU A 41 -13.28 -26.53 -1.17
N PRO A 42 -14.23 -25.81 -1.82
CA PRO A 42 -14.47 -25.99 -3.25
C PRO A 42 -13.26 -25.70 -4.16
N VAL A 43 -12.27 -24.93 -3.64
CA VAL A 43 -11.04 -24.52 -4.37
C VAL A 43 -9.78 -24.91 -3.60
N ARG A 44 -9.85 -25.93 -2.76
CA ARG A 44 -8.77 -26.32 -1.84
C ARG A 44 -7.45 -26.57 -2.57
N SER A 45 -7.47 -27.27 -3.69
CA SER A 45 -6.26 -27.60 -4.46
C SER A 45 -5.55 -26.35 -4.97
N GLU A 46 -6.31 -25.42 -5.53
CA GLU A 46 -5.81 -24.15 -6.06
C GLU A 46 -5.34 -23.23 -4.92
N TRP A 47 -6.08 -23.23 -3.81
CA TRP A 47 -5.71 -22.51 -2.60
C TRP A 47 -4.36 -22.96 -2.06
N ASP A 48 -4.18 -24.26 -1.86
CA ASP A 48 -2.94 -24.83 -1.32
C ASP A 48 -1.75 -24.56 -2.25
N ALA A 49 -1.95 -24.67 -3.57
CA ALA A 49 -0.93 -24.36 -4.55
C ALA A 49 -0.52 -22.87 -4.51
N MET A 50 -1.51 -21.95 -4.44
CA MET A 50 -1.28 -20.52 -4.31
C MET A 50 -0.54 -20.18 -3.00
N MET A 51 -0.99 -20.76 -1.88
CA MET A 51 -0.37 -20.51 -0.57
C MET A 51 1.06 -21.04 -0.50
N ALA A 52 1.34 -22.18 -1.14
CA ALA A 52 2.71 -22.70 -1.27
C ALA A 52 3.60 -21.79 -2.11
N ALA A 53 3.08 -21.17 -3.18
CA ALA A 53 3.81 -20.18 -3.97
C ALA A 53 4.14 -18.93 -3.14
N PHE A 54 3.21 -18.43 -2.33
CA PHE A 54 3.47 -17.33 -1.40
C PHE A 54 4.49 -17.66 -0.31
N ASP A 55 4.50 -18.92 0.19
CA ASP A 55 5.49 -19.40 1.16
C ASP A 55 6.90 -19.45 0.56
N GLN A 56 7.04 -19.85 -0.70
CA GLN A 56 8.33 -19.90 -1.40
C GLN A 56 8.87 -18.51 -1.72
N ASP A 57 7.99 -17.54 -1.94
CA ASP A 57 8.29 -16.14 -2.17
C ASP A 57 9.42 -15.88 -3.21
N THR A 58 9.20 -16.39 -4.42
CA THR A 58 10.19 -16.32 -5.51
C THR A 58 10.44 -14.90 -6.02
N ASN A 59 9.59 -13.93 -5.66
CA ASN A 59 9.69 -12.52 -6.12
C ASN A 59 10.53 -11.62 -5.20
N ARG A 60 11.16 -12.16 -4.16
CA ARG A 60 11.96 -11.37 -3.20
C ARG A 60 13.05 -10.53 -3.85
N GLU A 61 13.73 -11.08 -4.83
CA GLU A 61 14.87 -10.43 -5.48
C GLU A 61 14.42 -9.37 -6.48
N HIS A 62 13.21 -9.50 -7.05
CA HIS A 62 12.69 -8.54 -8.02
C HIS A 62 12.65 -7.12 -7.45
N PHE A 63 12.15 -6.95 -6.24
CA PHE A 63 12.05 -5.63 -5.58
C PHE A 63 13.37 -5.14 -4.97
N LYS A 64 14.41 -5.96 -4.97
CA LYS A 64 15.75 -5.58 -4.53
C LYS A 64 16.61 -5.05 -5.65
N GLN A 65 16.25 -5.28 -6.91
CA GLN A 65 17.03 -4.83 -8.06
C GLN A 65 17.17 -3.31 -8.03
N ASN A 66 18.41 -2.85 -8.16
CA ASN A 66 18.70 -1.46 -8.43
C ASN A 66 18.49 -1.22 -9.93
N TYR A 67 17.33 -0.65 -10.27
CA TYR A 67 17.17 -0.10 -11.61
C TYR A 67 18.07 1.12 -11.72
N ASP A 68 18.89 1.13 -12.76
CA ASP A 68 19.75 2.26 -13.06
C ASP A 68 18.91 3.34 -13.76
N PHE A 69 18.11 4.01 -12.93
CA PHE A 69 17.27 5.11 -13.36
C PHE A 69 18.04 6.41 -13.12
N ASP A 70 18.31 7.15 -14.19
CA ASP A 70 18.90 8.48 -14.12
C ASP A 70 17.81 9.56 -14.04
N PRO A 71 17.63 10.19 -12.86
CA PRO A 71 16.65 11.25 -12.68
C PRO A 71 16.83 12.44 -13.62
N ALA A 72 18.07 12.70 -14.08
CA ALA A 72 18.36 13.82 -14.97
C ALA A 72 17.66 13.71 -16.34
N GLN A 73 17.26 12.51 -16.76
CA GLN A 73 16.47 12.34 -17.98
C GLN A 73 15.08 13.00 -17.91
N LEU A 74 14.54 13.15 -16.72
CA LEU A 74 13.26 13.87 -16.50
C LEU A 74 13.43 15.38 -16.38
N ASP A 75 14.65 15.87 -16.15
CA ASP A 75 14.88 17.32 -16.01
C ASP A 75 14.71 18.06 -17.35
N ALA A 76 14.78 17.35 -18.48
CA ALA A 76 14.56 17.91 -19.81
C ALA A 76 13.09 18.27 -20.08
N ASP A 77 12.14 17.68 -19.35
CA ASP A 77 10.70 17.93 -19.47
C ASP A 77 10.08 18.11 -18.08
N PRO A 78 9.96 19.35 -17.61
CA PRO A 78 9.42 19.63 -16.27
C PRO A 78 7.97 19.21 -16.08
N GLU A 79 7.14 19.23 -17.14
CA GLU A 79 5.72 18.84 -17.09
C GLU A 79 5.62 17.33 -16.90
N LEU A 80 6.33 16.55 -17.73
CA LEU A 80 6.39 15.09 -17.59
C LEU A 80 6.96 14.69 -16.21
N LYS A 81 7.97 15.41 -15.72
CA LYS A 81 8.53 15.18 -14.38
C LYS A 81 7.48 15.35 -13.29
N ALA A 82 6.68 16.42 -13.37
CA ALA A 82 5.64 16.70 -12.38
C ALA A 82 4.55 15.60 -12.41
N GLU A 83 4.06 15.23 -13.59
CA GLU A 83 3.08 14.15 -13.75
C GLU A 83 3.61 12.80 -13.23
N PHE A 84 4.87 12.49 -13.50
CA PHE A 84 5.49 11.26 -13.02
C PHE A 84 5.64 11.24 -11.49
N LEU A 85 5.99 12.36 -10.88
CA LEU A 85 6.05 12.50 -9.42
C LEU A 85 4.66 12.32 -8.79
N ASP A 86 3.63 12.95 -9.35
CA ASP A 86 2.25 12.80 -8.87
C ASP A 86 1.76 11.34 -9.00
N LEU A 87 2.12 10.67 -10.09
CA LEU A 87 1.85 9.24 -10.27
C LEU A 87 2.52 8.41 -9.18
N LEU A 88 3.81 8.62 -8.91
CA LEU A 88 4.55 7.86 -7.90
C LEU A 88 4.00 8.13 -6.48
N VAL A 89 3.66 9.37 -6.15
CA VAL A 89 3.09 9.72 -4.83
C VAL A 89 1.69 9.12 -4.67
N SER A 90 0.86 9.16 -5.72
CA SER A 90 -0.45 8.52 -5.71
C SER A 90 -0.33 7.01 -5.56
N SER A 91 0.60 6.38 -6.28
CA SER A 91 0.84 4.94 -6.22
C SER A 91 1.32 4.51 -4.84
N ILE A 92 2.32 5.18 -4.25
CA ILE A 92 2.79 4.82 -2.89
C ILE A 92 1.69 4.98 -1.85
N THR A 93 0.78 5.94 -2.03
CA THR A 93 -0.37 6.16 -1.15
C THR A 93 -1.37 5.00 -1.27
N ALA A 94 -1.63 4.53 -2.49
CA ALA A 94 -2.51 3.38 -2.75
C ALA A 94 -1.94 2.09 -2.13
N GLU A 95 -0.67 1.77 -2.38
CA GLU A 95 0.03 0.62 -1.83
C GLU A 95 0.03 0.63 -0.29
N TYR A 96 0.28 1.81 0.30
CA TYR A 96 0.22 1.96 1.75
C TYR A 96 -1.19 1.75 2.31
N SER A 97 -2.21 2.24 1.62
CA SER A 97 -3.63 2.04 1.99
C SER A 97 -4.02 0.57 1.91
N GLY A 98 -3.57 -0.15 0.87
CA GLY A 98 -3.73 -1.59 0.72
C GLY A 98 -3.06 -2.37 1.86
N CYS A 99 -1.81 -2.04 2.17
CA CYS A 99 -1.09 -2.66 3.28
C CYS A 99 -1.86 -2.50 4.61
N VAL A 100 -2.37 -1.30 4.91
CA VAL A 100 -3.15 -1.03 6.14
C VAL A 100 -4.45 -1.84 6.16
N LEU A 101 -5.18 -1.90 5.03
CA LEU A 101 -6.41 -2.67 4.91
C LEU A 101 -6.16 -4.15 5.16
N TYR A 102 -5.17 -4.75 4.51
CA TYR A 102 -4.90 -6.18 4.63
C TYR A 102 -4.39 -6.57 6.01
N GLN A 103 -3.59 -5.71 6.67
CA GLN A 103 -3.21 -5.91 8.08
C GLN A 103 -4.43 -5.86 9.01
N GLU A 104 -5.38 -4.98 8.74
CA GLU A 104 -6.63 -4.90 9.53
C GLU A 104 -7.48 -6.16 9.35
N ILE A 105 -7.63 -6.65 8.12
CA ILE A 105 -8.36 -7.89 7.84
C ILE A 105 -7.65 -9.08 8.50
N GLU A 106 -6.34 -9.23 8.33
CA GLU A 106 -5.54 -10.28 8.99
C GLU A 106 -5.81 -10.32 10.49
N SER A 107 -5.81 -9.17 11.14
CA SER A 107 -5.96 -9.08 12.60
C SER A 107 -7.36 -9.38 13.11
N LYS A 108 -8.39 -9.26 12.27
CA LYS A 108 -9.81 -9.33 12.66
C LYS A 108 -10.55 -10.52 12.08
N VAL A 109 -10.05 -11.14 11.02
CA VAL A 109 -10.66 -12.31 10.41
C VAL A 109 -10.45 -13.53 11.31
N GLY A 110 -11.55 -14.25 11.62
CA GLY A 110 -11.49 -15.39 12.54
C GLY A 110 -10.90 -16.68 11.94
N ASN A 111 -10.77 -16.75 10.60
CA ASN A 111 -10.25 -17.92 9.89
C ASN A 111 -8.74 -17.76 9.68
N PRO A 112 -7.89 -18.67 10.25
CA PRO A 112 -6.44 -18.57 10.19
C PRO A 112 -5.86 -18.75 8.78
N GLU A 113 -6.51 -19.51 7.90
CA GLU A 113 -6.06 -19.70 6.52
C GLU A 113 -6.28 -18.44 5.71
N ILE A 114 -7.44 -17.82 5.87
CA ILE A 114 -7.74 -16.53 5.23
C ILE A 114 -6.87 -15.41 5.83
N ALA A 115 -6.64 -15.40 7.14
CA ALA A 115 -5.70 -14.47 7.77
C ALA A 115 -4.30 -14.57 7.16
N LYS A 116 -3.83 -15.80 6.91
CA LYS A 116 -2.52 -16.04 6.28
C LYS A 116 -2.44 -15.43 4.87
N LEU A 117 -3.50 -15.51 4.06
CA LEU A 117 -3.57 -14.87 2.75
C LEU A 117 -3.38 -13.35 2.88
N PHE A 118 -4.18 -12.71 3.74
CA PHE A 118 -4.10 -11.25 3.92
C PHE A 118 -2.76 -10.78 4.48
N ARG A 119 -2.08 -11.61 5.28
CA ARG A 119 -0.69 -11.35 5.69
C ARG A 119 0.26 -11.28 4.49
N TYR A 120 0.12 -12.18 3.52
CA TYR A 120 0.96 -12.14 2.32
C TYR A 120 0.64 -10.93 1.45
N MET A 121 -0.65 -10.61 1.29
CA MET A 121 -1.07 -9.41 0.56
C MET A 121 -0.49 -8.14 1.21
N ALA A 122 -0.62 -7.98 2.52
CA ALA A 122 -0.04 -6.85 3.25
C ALA A 122 1.49 -6.76 3.10
N ARG A 123 2.17 -7.91 3.10
CA ARG A 123 3.62 -8.00 2.86
C ARG A 123 3.99 -7.48 1.47
N ASP A 124 3.23 -7.87 0.45
CA ASP A 124 3.54 -7.50 -0.93
C ASP A 124 3.25 -6.01 -1.18
N GLU A 125 2.13 -5.47 -0.68
CA GLU A 125 1.86 -4.01 -0.71
C GLU A 125 2.95 -3.21 -0.01
N SER A 126 3.45 -3.71 1.12
CA SER A 126 4.59 -3.08 1.83
C SER A 126 5.87 -3.06 0.98
N ARG A 127 6.10 -4.09 0.18
CA ARG A 127 7.25 -4.16 -0.75
C ARG A 127 7.10 -3.21 -1.92
N HIS A 128 5.89 -3.13 -2.50
CA HIS A 128 5.56 -2.20 -3.57
C HIS A 128 5.78 -0.76 -3.09
N ALA A 129 5.22 -0.39 -1.93
CA ALA A 129 5.43 0.93 -1.33
C ALA A 129 6.92 1.21 -1.10
N GLY A 130 7.68 0.23 -0.61
CA GLY A 130 9.13 0.35 -0.42
C GLY A 130 9.90 0.54 -1.73
N PHE A 131 9.47 -0.10 -2.81
CA PHE A 131 10.05 0.05 -4.14
C PHE A 131 9.80 1.47 -4.70
N ILE A 132 8.56 1.93 -4.66
CA ILE A 132 8.18 3.27 -5.12
C ILE A 132 8.90 4.35 -4.30
N ASN A 133 9.00 4.16 -2.98
CA ASN A 133 9.71 5.11 -2.11
C ASN A 133 11.19 5.25 -2.46
N ARG A 134 11.85 4.18 -2.92
CA ARG A 134 13.23 4.28 -3.43
C ARG A 134 13.33 5.12 -4.70
N ALA A 135 12.37 5.00 -5.60
CA ALA A 135 12.30 5.83 -6.80
C ALA A 135 12.07 7.31 -6.44
N LEU A 136 11.12 7.59 -5.55
CA LEU A 136 10.86 8.94 -5.03
C LEU A 136 12.11 9.55 -4.38
N ASN A 137 12.83 8.80 -3.55
CA ASN A 137 14.06 9.27 -2.91
C ASN A 137 15.15 9.63 -3.94
N LYS A 138 15.29 8.86 -5.03
CA LYS A 138 16.21 9.22 -6.13
C LYS A 138 15.81 10.52 -6.84
N LEU A 139 14.53 10.84 -6.88
CA LEU A 139 14.00 12.09 -7.42
C LEU A 139 14.04 13.26 -6.42
N GLY A 140 14.62 13.05 -5.23
CA GLY A 140 14.71 14.06 -4.18
C GLY A 140 13.39 14.31 -3.43
N VAL A 141 12.42 13.41 -3.57
CA VAL A 141 11.12 13.50 -2.91
C VAL A 141 11.05 12.50 -1.74
N ALA A 142 10.97 13.01 -0.52
CA ALA A 142 10.84 12.20 0.69
C ALA A 142 9.43 12.38 1.27
N VAL A 143 8.53 11.44 0.98
CA VAL A 143 7.16 11.47 1.49
C VAL A 143 7.07 10.69 2.81
N ASP A 144 6.60 11.36 3.85
CA ASP A 144 6.31 10.73 5.15
C ASP A 144 4.87 10.18 5.16
N LEU A 145 4.74 8.88 4.93
CA LEU A 145 3.45 8.19 4.95
C LEU A 145 2.83 8.12 6.36
N SER A 146 3.59 8.38 7.43
CA SER A 146 3.04 8.38 8.79
C SER A 146 2.00 9.47 9.00
N VAL A 147 2.05 10.55 8.22
CA VAL A 147 1.05 11.61 8.21
C VAL A 147 -0.36 11.07 7.93
N LEU A 148 -0.47 10.05 7.08
CA LEU A 148 -1.74 9.43 6.72
C LEU A 148 -2.38 8.65 7.88
N LYS A 149 -1.64 8.37 8.95
CA LYS A 149 -2.18 7.69 10.15
C LYS A 149 -2.95 8.62 11.07
N ARG A 150 -2.79 9.94 10.95
CA ARG A 150 -3.32 10.91 11.91
C ARG A 150 -4.81 11.18 11.74
N ASP A 151 -5.26 11.31 10.49
CA ASP A 151 -6.65 11.70 10.17
C ASP A 151 -7.25 10.66 9.21
N LYS A 152 -7.55 9.46 9.76
CA LYS A 152 -8.07 8.37 8.95
C LYS A 152 -9.56 8.48 8.77
N GLU A 153 -9.99 8.75 7.56
CA GLU A 153 -11.37 8.51 7.14
C GLU A 153 -11.45 7.15 6.44
N TYR A 154 -12.35 6.29 6.90
CA TYR A 154 -12.54 4.96 6.35
C TYR A 154 -13.77 4.90 5.45
N THR A 155 -13.59 4.40 4.22
CA THR A 155 -14.68 4.05 3.32
C THR A 155 -14.98 2.56 3.46
N TYR A 156 -16.22 2.22 3.75
CA TYR A 156 -16.65 0.83 3.85
C TYR A 156 -16.87 0.23 2.46
N PHE A 157 -16.26 -0.93 2.24
CA PHE A 157 -16.53 -1.77 1.08
C PHE A 157 -17.06 -3.14 1.49
N ARG A 158 -17.99 -3.66 0.72
CA ARG A 158 -18.43 -5.05 0.90
C ARG A 158 -17.27 -6.01 0.61
N PRO A 159 -17.19 -7.17 1.31
CA PRO A 159 -16.11 -8.14 1.11
C PRO A 159 -15.89 -8.52 -0.35
N LYS A 160 -16.97 -8.81 -1.07
CA LYS A 160 -16.92 -9.14 -2.50
C LYS A 160 -16.23 -8.04 -3.34
N PHE A 161 -16.45 -6.76 -3.00
CA PHE A 161 -15.82 -5.66 -3.71
C PHE A 161 -14.31 -5.60 -3.43
N ILE A 162 -13.89 -5.89 -2.20
CA ILE A 162 -12.45 -5.95 -1.85
C ILE A 162 -11.73 -6.95 -2.76
N PHE A 163 -12.27 -8.16 -2.90
CA PHE A 163 -11.66 -9.18 -3.78
C PHE A 163 -11.65 -8.76 -5.25
N TYR A 164 -12.72 -8.15 -5.76
CA TYR A 164 -12.73 -7.67 -7.13
C TYR A 164 -11.76 -6.52 -7.37
N ALA A 165 -11.69 -5.54 -6.47
CA ALA A 165 -10.76 -4.43 -6.58
C ALA A 165 -9.32 -4.94 -6.58
N THR A 166 -8.98 -5.87 -5.68
CA THR A 166 -7.65 -6.49 -5.61
C THR A 166 -7.29 -7.29 -6.86
N TYR A 167 -8.26 -7.96 -7.48
CA TYR A 167 -8.01 -8.78 -8.67
C TYR A 167 -7.87 -7.93 -9.95
N LEU A 168 -8.52 -6.76 -9.99
CA LEU A 168 -8.60 -5.92 -11.20
C LEU A 168 -7.62 -4.73 -11.17
N SER A 169 -6.99 -4.46 -10.03
CA SER A 169 -5.97 -3.41 -9.89
C SER A 169 -4.59 -3.91 -10.21
#